data_9818c93789ba2fb717537e1df0d94440
#
_entry.id   9818c93789ba2fb717537e1df0d94440
#
_cell.length_a   1.000
_cell.length_b   1.000
_cell.length_c   1.000
_cell.angle_alpha   90.00
_cell.angle_beta   90.00
_cell.angle_gamma   90.00
#
_symmetry.space_group_name_H-M   'P 1'
#
loop_
_entity.id
_entity.type
_entity.pdbx_description
1 polymer ?
#
loop_
_entity_poly.entity_id
_entity_poly.type
_entity_poly.pdbx_seq_one_letter_code
_entity_poly.pdbx_strand_id
1 'polypeptide(L)'
;MLNDVLPKLKDAKIFSKRDVKEAYWHVRLDEASSRLTTMITPFGRYMWKRLPFGLKVSSEIFQHKTDEALGDLDGVFNIVDDVVIVGCGNSNNELQSDDQQKVAVTFKRCAEKNIILNEDKQETGLDEIIFHGHRITKDGVKVGSISTVSWVRSLILPEERRLNA
;
A
#
# COMPACT_ATOMS: atom_id res chain seq x y z
N MET A 1 2.47 3.61 13.54
CA MET A 1 1.87 4.06 12.26
C MET A 1 2.77 5.09 11.58
N LEU A 2 2.28 6.08 10.81
CA LEU A 2 3.14 7.01 10.05
C LEU A 2 4.23 7.67 10.89
N ASN A 3 3.90 8.12 12.09
CA ASN A 3 4.85 8.73 13.02
C ASN A 3 6.00 7.79 13.47
N ASP A 4 5.82 6.50 13.35
CA ASP A 4 6.83 5.49 13.69
C ASP A 4 7.76 5.22 12.49
N VAL A 5 7.27 5.50 11.27
CA VAL A 5 8.00 5.31 10.02
C VAL A 5 8.87 6.54 9.70
N LEU A 6 8.35 7.75 9.90
CA LEU A 6 9.04 9.00 9.55
C LEU A 6 10.45 9.14 10.13
N PRO A 7 10.73 8.80 11.42
CA PRO A 7 12.09 8.85 11.96
C PRO A 7 13.06 7.88 11.28
N LYS A 8 12.54 6.73 10.81
CA LYS A 8 13.34 5.69 10.14
C LYS A 8 13.69 6.05 8.70
N LEU A 9 13.00 7.03 8.12
CA LEU A 9 13.25 7.53 6.77
C LEU A 9 14.33 8.63 6.72
N LYS A 10 14.88 9.05 7.88
CA LYS A 10 15.80 10.18 7.99
C LYS A 10 17.08 10.03 7.17
N ASP A 11 17.60 8.80 7.05
CA ASP A 11 18.84 8.51 6.33
C ASP A 11 18.58 7.97 4.91
N ALA A 12 17.32 7.87 4.52
CA ALA A 12 16.91 7.43 3.20
C ALA A 12 17.22 8.51 2.15
N LYS A 13 17.84 8.12 1.05
CA LYS A 13 18.21 9.04 -0.04
C LYS A 13 17.58 8.65 -1.38
N ILE A 14 17.13 7.41 -1.50
CA ILE A 14 16.44 6.90 -2.67
C ILE A 14 15.24 6.08 -2.23
N PHE A 15 14.17 6.11 -2.99
CA PHE A 15 12.90 5.53 -2.62
C PHE A 15 12.35 4.67 -3.76
N SER A 16 11.78 3.53 -3.39
CA SER A 16 11.02 2.70 -4.31
C SER A 16 9.63 2.44 -3.71
N LYS A 17 8.58 2.66 -4.51
CA LYS A 17 7.20 2.48 -4.07
C LYS A 17 6.55 1.30 -4.78
N ARG A 18 5.75 0.55 -4.04
CA ARG A 18 4.92 -0.57 -4.51
C ARG A 18 3.52 -0.44 -3.95
N ASP A 19 2.55 -0.89 -4.71
CA ASP A 19 1.12 -0.92 -4.34
C ASP A 19 0.67 -2.37 -4.32
N VAL A 20 -0.03 -2.79 -3.27
CA VAL A 20 -0.57 -4.16 -3.19
C VAL A 20 -1.87 -4.22 -3.96
N LYS A 21 -1.90 -5.06 -4.99
CA LYS A 21 -3.08 -5.25 -5.84
C LYS A 21 -4.21 -5.88 -5.04
N GLU A 22 -5.39 -5.23 -5.04
CA GLU A 22 -6.60 -5.76 -4.37
C GLU A 22 -6.37 -6.16 -2.90
N ALA A 23 -5.64 -5.31 -2.17
CA ALA A 23 -5.06 -5.54 -0.85
C ALA A 23 -5.92 -6.40 0.10
N TYR A 24 -7.15 -5.99 0.41
CA TYR A 24 -7.99 -6.69 1.36
C TYR A 24 -8.39 -8.11 0.92
N TRP A 25 -8.46 -8.36 -0.38
CA TRP A 25 -8.83 -9.67 -0.90
C TRP A 25 -7.76 -10.75 -0.70
N HIS A 26 -6.57 -10.39 -0.26
CA HIS A 26 -5.56 -11.35 0.18
C HIS A 26 -5.98 -12.07 1.46
N VAL A 27 -6.79 -11.44 2.32
CA VAL A 27 -7.22 -11.99 3.59
C VAL A 27 -8.47 -12.85 3.41
N ARG A 28 -8.38 -14.15 3.72
CA ARG A 28 -9.52 -15.05 3.76
C ARG A 28 -10.24 -14.91 5.09
N LEU A 29 -11.57 -14.87 5.04
CA LEU A 29 -12.42 -14.90 6.22
C LEU A 29 -12.73 -16.34 6.61
N ASP A 30 -12.76 -16.62 7.91
CA ASP A 30 -13.34 -17.84 8.44
C ASP A 30 -14.88 -17.82 8.28
N GLU A 31 -15.52 -18.92 8.60
CA GLU A 31 -16.98 -19.04 8.41
C GLU A 31 -17.77 -18.06 9.28
N ALA A 32 -17.35 -17.86 10.53
CA ALA A 32 -18.02 -16.96 11.46
C ALA A 32 -17.91 -15.49 10.98
N SER A 33 -16.71 -15.05 10.63
CA SER A 33 -16.46 -13.70 10.08
C SER A 33 -17.16 -13.50 8.74
N SER A 34 -17.17 -14.52 7.87
CA SER A 34 -17.87 -14.48 6.59
C SER A 34 -19.37 -14.25 6.77
N ARG A 35 -20.01 -14.91 7.74
CA ARG A 35 -21.44 -14.72 8.07
C ARG A 35 -21.76 -13.29 8.50
N LEU A 36 -20.86 -12.62 9.20
CA LEU A 36 -21.02 -11.20 9.60
C LEU A 36 -21.04 -10.23 8.41
N THR A 37 -20.52 -10.65 7.27
CA THR A 37 -20.50 -9.86 6.03
C THR A 37 -21.70 -10.16 5.12
N THR A 38 -22.75 -10.81 5.64
CA THR A 38 -23.92 -11.18 4.84
C THR A 38 -24.63 -9.94 4.33
N MET A 39 -24.86 -9.91 3.02
CA MET A 39 -25.61 -8.86 2.33
C MET A 39 -26.80 -9.45 1.58
N ILE A 40 -27.84 -8.64 1.44
CA ILE A 40 -29.05 -8.99 0.68
C ILE A 40 -28.93 -8.38 -0.72
N THR A 41 -29.18 -9.20 -1.72
CA THR A 41 -29.21 -8.77 -3.12
C THR A 41 -30.54 -9.21 -3.75
N PRO A 42 -30.92 -8.70 -4.93
CA PRO A 42 -32.08 -9.18 -5.67
C PRO A 42 -32.06 -10.69 -5.99
N PHE A 43 -30.88 -11.30 -5.98
CA PHE A 43 -30.63 -12.70 -6.32
C PHE A 43 -30.50 -13.62 -5.08
N GLY A 44 -30.60 -13.05 -3.88
CA GLY A 44 -30.48 -13.80 -2.63
C GLY A 44 -29.50 -13.19 -1.63
N ARG A 45 -29.17 -13.99 -0.61
CA ARG A 45 -28.21 -13.61 0.42
C ARG A 45 -26.81 -14.10 0.05
N TYR A 46 -25.84 -13.18 0.10
CA TYR A 46 -24.43 -13.48 -0.18
C TYR A 46 -23.57 -13.06 1.01
N MET A 47 -22.45 -13.72 1.18
CA MET A 47 -21.43 -13.39 2.17
C MET A 47 -20.04 -13.38 1.52
N TRP A 48 -19.18 -12.52 2.02
CA TRP A 48 -17.81 -12.44 1.53
C TRP A 48 -16.99 -13.62 2.06
N LYS A 49 -16.20 -14.24 1.19
CA LYS A 49 -15.19 -15.23 1.56
C LYS A 49 -13.82 -14.60 1.81
N ARG A 50 -13.67 -13.35 1.40
CA ARG A 50 -12.46 -12.54 1.57
C ARG A 50 -12.84 -11.22 2.22
N LEU A 51 -11.88 -10.57 2.87
CA LEU A 51 -12.08 -9.31 3.57
C LEU A 51 -12.59 -8.24 2.60
N PRO A 52 -13.81 -7.71 2.79
CA PRO A 52 -14.38 -6.71 1.90
C PRO A 52 -13.90 -5.30 2.25
N PHE A 53 -14.03 -4.41 1.28
CA PHE A 53 -13.93 -2.98 1.50
C PHE A 53 -15.13 -2.47 2.34
N GLY A 54 -14.94 -1.31 2.99
CA GLY A 54 -16.01 -0.61 3.71
C GLY A 54 -16.24 -1.03 5.16
N LEU A 55 -15.59 -2.08 5.65
CA LEU A 55 -15.58 -2.37 7.08
C LEU A 55 -14.51 -1.52 7.78
N LYS A 56 -14.83 -0.97 8.93
CA LYS A 56 -13.89 -0.17 9.74
C LYS A 56 -12.60 -0.92 10.09
N VAL A 57 -12.72 -2.24 10.30
CA VAL A 57 -11.60 -3.10 10.70
C VAL A 57 -10.77 -3.61 9.52
N SER A 58 -11.21 -3.44 8.27
CA SER A 58 -10.49 -4.01 7.12
C SER A 58 -9.07 -3.52 6.99
N SER A 59 -8.86 -2.22 7.14
CA SER A 59 -7.51 -1.63 7.05
C SER A 59 -6.61 -2.10 8.18
N GLU A 60 -7.14 -2.23 9.40
CA GLU A 60 -6.39 -2.69 10.57
C GLU A 60 -5.98 -4.16 10.42
N ILE A 61 -6.91 -5.03 10.02
CA ILE A 61 -6.64 -6.45 9.79
C ILE A 61 -5.60 -6.62 8.68
N PHE A 62 -5.74 -5.88 7.58
CA PHE A 62 -4.79 -5.96 6.48
C PHE A 62 -3.42 -5.42 6.87
N GLN A 63 -3.33 -4.28 7.57
CA GLN A 63 -2.09 -3.74 8.12
C GLN A 63 -1.37 -4.76 9.00
N HIS A 64 -2.10 -5.42 9.90
CA HIS A 64 -1.50 -6.46 10.75
C HIS A 64 -0.91 -7.61 9.91
N LYS A 65 -1.61 -8.05 8.87
CA LYS A 65 -1.13 -9.10 7.97
C LYS A 65 0.10 -8.69 7.15
N THR A 66 0.15 -7.46 6.69
CA THR A 66 1.33 -6.95 5.97
C THR A 66 2.51 -6.72 6.92
N ASP A 67 2.27 -6.29 8.16
CA ASP A 67 3.30 -6.18 9.20
C ASP A 67 3.90 -7.55 9.56
N GLU A 68 3.07 -8.59 9.69
CA GLU A 68 3.54 -9.97 9.88
C GLU A 68 4.39 -10.47 8.69
N ALA A 69 4.10 -10.02 7.49
CA ALA A 69 4.77 -10.49 6.28
C ALA A 69 6.06 -9.73 5.96
N LEU A 70 6.08 -8.42 6.16
CA LEU A 70 7.12 -7.51 5.67
C LEU A 70 7.83 -6.74 6.78
N GLY A 71 7.28 -6.70 8.00
CA GLY A 71 7.74 -5.82 9.06
C GLY A 71 9.14 -6.13 9.62
N ASP A 72 9.69 -7.31 9.33
CA ASP A 72 11.05 -7.72 9.67
C ASP A 72 12.09 -7.34 8.60
N LEU A 73 11.66 -6.84 7.45
CA LEU A 73 12.56 -6.46 6.37
C LEU A 73 13.17 -5.07 6.62
N ASP A 74 14.51 -5.01 6.56
CA ASP A 74 15.23 -3.75 6.73
C ASP A 74 14.93 -2.77 5.60
N GLY A 75 14.65 -1.51 5.96
CA GLY A 75 14.37 -0.45 4.99
C GLY A 75 13.05 -0.62 4.23
N VAL A 76 12.16 -1.50 4.66
CA VAL A 76 10.84 -1.72 4.07
C VAL A 76 9.76 -1.24 5.03
N PHE A 77 8.87 -0.40 4.56
CA PHE A 77 7.78 0.18 5.34
C PHE A 77 6.46 0.00 4.59
N ASN A 78 5.43 -0.44 5.29
CA ASN A 78 4.11 -0.59 4.71
C ASN A 78 3.06 0.19 5.50
N ILE A 79 2.15 0.82 4.79
CA ILE A 79 0.94 1.40 5.35
C ILE A 79 -0.21 0.98 4.45
N VAL A 80 -1.02 0.05 4.97
CA VAL A 80 -2.13 -0.60 4.28
C VAL A 80 -1.65 -1.24 2.97
N ASP A 81 -1.97 -0.68 1.82
CA ASP A 81 -1.65 -1.18 0.47
C ASP A 81 -0.38 -0.58 -0.14
N ASP A 82 0.12 0.50 0.43
CA ASP A 82 1.36 1.14 0.01
C ASP A 82 2.58 0.53 0.73
N VAL A 83 3.57 0.06 -0.03
CA VAL A 83 4.87 -0.42 0.46
C VAL A 83 5.95 0.50 -0.06
N VAL A 84 6.75 1.06 0.85
CA VAL A 84 7.89 1.92 0.55
C VAL A 84 9.18 1.21 0.93
N ILE A 85 10.12 1.20 0.03
CA ILE A 85 11.45 0.64 0.20
C ILE A 85 12.43 1.79 0.13
N VAL A 86 13.40 1.83 1.05
CA VAL A 86 14.36 2.92 1.12
C VAL A 86 15.79 2.42 0.95
N GLY A 87 16.52 3.05 0.04
CA GLY A 87 17.91 2.81 -0.16
C GLY A 87 18.78 3.83 0.62
N CYS A 88 19.83 3.32 1.25
CA CYS A 88 20.80 4.08 2.02
C CYS A 88 22.21 3.86 1.46
N GLY A 89 23.05 4.89 1.50
CA GLY A 89 24.44 4.79 1.02
C GLY A 89 25.12 6.15 0.97
N ASN A 90 26.42 6.15 0.75
CA ASN A 90 27.25 7.35 0.66
C ASN A 90 27.55 7.76 -0.78
N SER A 91 27.43 6.81 -1.72
CA SER A 91 27.61 7.05 -3.15
C SER A 91 26.37 6.63 -3.94
N ASN A 92 26.18 7.17 -5.15
CA ASN A 92 25.04 6.81 -6.00
C ASN A 92 25.03 5.32 -6.35
N ASN A 93 26.19 4.69 -6.51
CA ASN A 93 26.26 3.26 -6.81
C ASN A 93 25.83 2.42 -5.61
N GLU A 94 26.24 2.79 -4.39
CA GLU A 94 25.81 2.13 -3.17
C GLU A 94 24.29 2.26 -2.96
N LEU A 95 23.74 3.46 -3.16
CA LEU A 95 22.31 3.74 -3.04
C LEU A 95 21.49 2.86 -3.97
N GLN A 96 21.87 2.80 -5.25
CA GLN A 96 21.17 1.99 -6.24
C GLN A 96 21.29 0.49 -5.94
N SER A 97 22.48 0.04 -5.52
CA SER A 97 22.71 -1.36 -5.17
C SER A 97 21.89 -1.78 -3.96
N ASP A 98 21.85 -0.95 -2.91
CA ASP A 98 21.08 -1.21 -1.69
C ASP A 98 19.56 -1.24 -1.98
N ASP A 99 19.05 -0.24 -2.73
CA ASP A 99 17.64 -0.19 -3.14
C ASP A 99 17.26 -1.44 -3.96
N GLN A 100 18.05 -1.79 -4.98
CA GLN A 100 17.78 -2.96 -5.81
C GLN A 100 17.79 -4.26 -5.00
N GLN A 101 18.70 -4.42 -4.06
CA GLN A 101 18.74 -5.58 -3.20
C GLN A 101 17.51 -5.68 -2.31
N LYS A 102 17.11 -4.58 -1.67
CA LYS A 102 15.92 -4.52 -0.82
C LYS A 102 14.64 -4.74 -1.62
N VAL A 103 14.55 -4.18 -2.82
CA VAL A 103 13.45 -4.43 -3.75
C VAL A 103 13.37 -5.92 -4.08
N ALA A 104 14.47 -6.57 -4.44
CA ALA A 104 14.49 -7.99 -4.76
C ALA A 104 14.08 -8.88 -3.57
N VAL A 105 14.55 -8.56 -2.36
CA VAL A 105 14.15 -9.25 -1.13
C VAL A 105 12.67 -9.07 -0.85
N THR A 106 12.13 -7.86 -1.05
CA THR A 106 10.71 -7.57 -0.88
C THR A 106 9.85 -8.36 -1.87
N PHE A 107 10.23 -8.40 -3.14
CA PHE A 107 9.51 -9.21 -4.15
C PHE A 107 9.51 -10.70 -3.78
N LYS A 108 10.66 -11.23 -3.38
CA LYS A 108 10.78 -12.63 -2.95
C LYS A 108 9.84 -12.91 -1.76
N ARG A 109 9.84 -12.05 -0.75
CA ARG A 109 8.98 -12.19 0.43
C ARG A 109 7.50 -12.07 0.06
N CYS A 110 7.12 -11.13 -0.81
CA CYS A 110 5.76 -11.02 -1.32
C CYS A 110 5.31 -12.31 -2.03
N ALA A 111 6.16 -12.89 -2.87
CA ALA A 111 5.88 -14.16 -3.53
C ALA A 111 5.69 -15.32 -2.53
N GLU A 112 6.56 -15.44 -1.52
CA GLU A 112 6.47 -16.44 -0.46
C GLU A 112 5.18 -16.31 0.38
N LYS A 113 4.72 -15.08 0.59
CA LYS A 113 3.51 -14.77 1.37
C LYS A 113 2.25 -14.64 0.51
N ASN A 114 2.33 -14.89 -0.79
CA ASN A 114 1.26 -14.73 -1.77
C ASN A 114 0.66 -13.30 -1.78
N ILE A 115 1.50 -12.28 -1.59
CA ILE A 115 1.13 -10.87 -1.73
C ILE A 115 1.38 -10.48 -3.18
N ILE A 116 0.33 -10.07 -3.89
CA ILE A 116 0.40 -9.67 -5.29
C ILE A 116 0.60 -8.16 -5.35
N LEU A 117 1.70 -7.74 -5.97
CA LEU A 117 1.99 -6.33 -6.20
C LEU A 117 1.40 -5.88 -7.55
N ASN A 118 1.01 -4.61 -7.62
CA ASN A 118 0.50 -4.01 -8.84
C ASN A 118 1.68 -3.62 -9.75
N GLU A 119 1.80 -4.27 -10.89
CA GLU A 119 2.90 -4.04 -11.85
C GLU A 119 2.82 -2.65 -12.49
N ASP A 120 1.61 -2.12 -12.72
CA ASP A 120 1.40 -0.82 -13.39
C ASP A 120 1.74 0.38 -12.49
N LYS A 121 1.86 0.17 -11.18
CA LYS A 121 2.10 1.22 -10.18
C LYS A 121 3.47 1.09 -9.50
N GLN A 122 4.42 0.45 -10.16
CA GLN A 122 5.76 0.30 -9.61
C GLN A 122 6.60 1.53 -9.91
N GLU A 123 7.11 2.15 -8.86
CA GLU A 123 8.04 3.27 -8.92
C GLU A 123 9.36 2.86 -8.27
N THR A 124 10.49 3.05 -8.93
CA THR A 124 11.80 2.60 -8.44
C THR A 124 12.83 3.71 -8.57
N GLY A 125 13.68 3.85 -7.55
CA GLY A 125 14.84 4.74 -7.61
C GLY A 125 14.50 6.21 -7.65
N LEU A 126 13.45 6.64 -6.93
CA LEU A 126 13.00 8.03 -6.89
C LEU A 126 13.77 8.84 -5.84
N ASP A 127 14.04 10.10 -6.14
CA ASP A 127 14.62 11.07 -5.19
C ASP A 127 13.60 11.56 -4.16
N GLU A 128 12.31 11.42 -4.47
CA GLU A 128 11.20 11.79 -3.61
C GLU A 128 9.97 10.95 -3.87
N ILE A 129 9.15 10.76 -2.84
CA ILE A 129 7.86 10.07 -2.94
C ILE A 129 6.75 10.83 -2.22
N ILE A 130 5.53 10.61 -2.66
CA ILE A 130 4.33 10.99 -1.89
C ILE A 130 3.81 9.74 -1.20
N PHE A 131 3.81 9.79 0.13
CA PHE A 131 3.40 8.67 0.98
C PHE A 131 2.43 9.17 2.05
N HIS A 132 1.22 8.69 2.03
CA HIS A 132 0.14 9.12 2.95
C HIS A 132 -0.03 10.64 3.06
N GLY A 133 0.03 11.37 1.92
CA GLY A 133 -0.11 12.83 1.90
C GLY A 133 1.11 13.62 2.38
N HIS A 134 2.23 12.93 2.68
CA HIS A 134 3.50 13.55 2.99
C HIS A 134 4.46 13.39 1.82
N ARG A 135 5.16 14.47 1.50
CA ARG A 135 6.27 14.45 0.54
C ARG A 135 7.55 14.10 1.30
N ILE A 136 8.12 12.97 0.99
CA ILE A 136 9.35 12.45 1.60
C ILE A 136 10.46 12.63 0.59
N THR A 137 11.52 13.29 0.99
CA THR A 137 12.71 13.58 0.19
C THR A 137 13.95 13.24 0.99
N LYS A 138 15.10 13.19 0.34
CA LYS A 138 16.41 13.05 1.00
C LYS A 138 16.70 14.13 2.04
N ASP A 139 16.06 15.29 1.94
CA ASP A 139 16.26 16.43 2.85
C ASP A 139 15.27 16.43 4.02
N GLY A 140 14.34 15.47 4.04
CA GLY A 140 13.35 15.31 5.09
C GLY A 140 11.91 15.20 4.60
N VAL A 141 10.99 15.28 5.54
CA VAL A 141 9.55 15.13 5.31
C VAL A 141 8.88 16.50 5.29
N LYS A 142 8.15 16.78 4.23
CA LYS A 142 7.29 17.97 4.12
C LYS A 142 5.84 17.51 4.07
N VAL A 143 4.95 18.26 4.73
CA VAL A 143 3.51 18.06 4.53
C VAL A 143 3.23 18.36 3.07
N GLY A 144 2.83 17.33 2.32
CA GLY A 144 2.41 17.50 0.94
C GLY A 144 1.19 18.43 0.95
N SER A 145 1.17 19.43 0.08
CA SER A 145 -0.08 20.11 -0.23
C SER A 145 -1.00 19.02 -0.81
N ILE A 146 -1.97 18.59 0.00
CA ILE A 146 -3.04 17.74 -0.49
C ILE A 146 -3.70 18.57 -1.59
N SER A 147 -3.41 18.25 -2.84
CA SER A 147 -4.21 18.79 -3.91
C SER A 147 -5.58 18.14 -3.74
N THR A 148 -6.50 18.88 -3.13
CA THR A 148 -7.92 18.54 -2.93
C THR A 148 -8.57 18.06 -4.24
N VAL A 149 -7.91 18.31 -5.35
CA VAL A 149 -8.33 17.98 -6.72
C VAL A 149 -8.36 16.48 -7.02
N SER A 150 -7.50 15.67 -6.40
CA SER A 150 -7.47 14.21 -6.69
C SER A 150 -8.64 13.46 -6.07
N TRP A 151 -9.07 13.85 -4.87
CA TRP A 151 -10.20 13.24 -4.18
C TRP A 151 -11.55 13.64 -4.80
N VAL A 152 -11.67 14.88 -5.22
CA VAL A 152 -12.89 15.39 -5.90
C VAL A 152 -13.05 14.73 -7.28
N ARG A 153 -11.96 14.45 -7.99
CA ARG A 153 -12.02 13.79 -9.30
C ARG A 153 -12.45 12.32 -9.24
N SER A 154 -12.17 11.61 -8.14
CA SER A 154 -12.64 10.23 -7.95
C SER A 154 -14.08 10.14 -7.47
N LEU A 155 -14.65 11.22 -6.92
CA LEU A 155 -16.04 11.30 -6.48
C LEU A 155 -17.00 11.80 -7.57
N ILE A 156 -16.47 12.49 -8.59
CA ILE A 156 -17.26 12.91 -9.75
C ILE A 156 -17.19 11.78 -10.77
N LEU A 157 -18.16 10.87 -10.71
CA LEU A 157 -18.40 9.91 -11.79
C LEU A 157 -18.67 10.73 -13.06
N PRO A 158 -18.05 10.39 -14.21
CA PRO A 158 -18.38 11.03 -15.48
C PRO A 158 -19.87 10.92 -15.73
N GLU A 159 -20.51 12.01 -16.06
CA GLU A 159 -21.97 12.11 -16.36
C GLU A 159 -22.40 11.19 -17.51
N GLU A 160 -21.48 10.67 -18.28
CA GLU A 160 -21.77 9.84 -19.45
C GLU A 160 -22.34 8.44 -19.17
N ARG A 161 -22.42 8.00 -17.89
CA ARG A 161 -23.04 6.71 -17.54
C ARG A 161 -24.45 6.78 -16.96
N ARG A 162 -25.08 7.95 -16.95
CA ARG A 162 -26.44 8.13 -16.42
C ARG A 162 -27.57 8.02 -17.44
N LEU A 163 -27.28 7.80 -18.70
CA LEU A 163 -28.30 7.84 -19.76
C LEU A 163 -28.62 6.49 -20.44
N ASN A 164 -28.07 5.35 -19.97
CA ASN A 164 -28.41 4.04 -20.53
C ASN A 164 -28.62 3.01 -19.42
N ALA A 165 -29.60 3.22 -18.55
CA ALA A 165 -30.18 2.21 -17.66
C ALA A 165 -31.69 2.39 -17.60
#